data_dc11ab990fd84e12c09e18b1f9884b59
#
_entry.id   dc11ab990fd84e12c09e18b1f9884b59
#
_cell.length_a   1.000
_cell.length_b   1.000
_cell.length_c   1.000
_cell.angle_alpha   90.00
_cell.angle_beta   90.00
_cell.angle_gamma   90.00
#
_symmetry.space_group_name_H-M   'P 1'
#
loop_
_entity.id
_entity.type
_entity.pdbx_description
1 polymer ?
#
loop_
_entity_poly.entity_id
_entity_poly.type
_entity_poly.pdbx_seq_one_letter_code
_entity_poly.pdbx_strand_id
1 'polypeptide(L)'
;MINVLLVDDHELVRTGIRRILDDIRGFKVIGEAKNGYKAVQFSRQHAPNIVLMDMNMPGMGGLEATKKICRYCPDVKIIVLTVNCEDPFPSKVMQIGAHGFLTKGAGSDEMVRAIRCVHAGQRYI
;
A
#
# COMPACT_ATOMS: atom_id res chain seq x y z
N MET A 1 -16.05 0.57 -6.74
CA MET A 1 -15.51 0.35 -5.37
C MET A 1 -14.02 0.16 -5.45
N ILE A 2 -13.28 0.77 -4.55
CA ILE A 2 -11.82 0.67 -4.52
C ILE A 2 -11.44 -0.56 -3.69
N ASN A 3 -10.84 -1.55 -4.33
CA ASN A 3 -10.39 -2.78 -3.67
C ASN A 3 -8.97 -2.61 -3.16
N VAL A 4 -8.77 -2.85 -1.88
CA VAL A 4 -7.51 -2.58 -1.19
C VAL A 4 -6.93 -3.87 -0.61
N LEU A 5 -5.62 -4.07 -0.82
CA LEU A 5 -4.84 -5.09 -0.14
C LEU A 5 -3.99 -4.41 0.93
N LEU A 6 -4.04 -4.94 2.15
CA LEU A 6 -3.22 -4.46 3.27
C LEU A 6 -2.01 -5.37 3.44
N VAL A 7 -0.81 -4.79 3.41
CA VAL A 7 0.44 -5.54 3.58
C VAL A 7 1.23 -4.97 4.75
N ASP A 8 1.29 -5.73 5.83
CA ASP A 8 2.02 -5.37 7.04
C ASP A 8 2.22 -6.65 7.85
N ASP A 9 3.38 -6.81 8.48
CA ASP A 9 3.64 -7.98 9.30
C ASP A 9 2.99 -7.89 10.69
N HIS A 10 2.43 -6.74 11.05
CA HIS A 10 1.74 -6.52 12.32
C HIS A 10 0.22 -6.63 12.15
N GLU A 11 -0.35 -7.64 12.77
CA GLU A 11 -1.81 -7.86 12.68
C GLU A 11 -2.61 -6.69 13.22
N LEU A 12 -2.14 -6.06 14.31
CA LEU A 12 -2.85 -4.91 14.89
C LEU A 12 -2.92 -3.73 13.93
N VAL A 13 -1.87 -3.51 13.16
CA VAL A 13 -1.85 -2.43 12.16
C VAL A 13 -2.87 -2.73 11.07
N ARG A 14 -2.88 -3.97 10.56
CA ARG A 14 -3.85 -4.37 9.52
C ARG A 14 -5.29 -4.24 10.04
N THR A 15 -5.54 -4.70 11.26
CA THR A 15 -6.88 -4.61 11.85
C THR A 15 -7.33 -3.15 11.98
N GLY A 16 -6.44 -2.27 12.43
CA GLY A 16 -6.76 -0.85 12.57
C GLY A 16 -7.11 -0.20 11.24
N ILE A 17 -6.32 -0.45 10.22
CA ILE A 17 -6.56 0.11 8.89
C ILE A 17 -7.85 -0.47 8.29
N ARG A 18 -8.08 -1.77 8.44
CA ARG A 18 -9.32 -2.41 7.95
C ARG A 18 -10.55 -1.74 8.56
N ARG A 19 -10.55 -1.49 9.86
CA ARG A 19 -11.67 -0.81 10.52
C ARG A 19 -11.93 0.58 9.94
N ILE A 20 -10.86 1.34 9.70
CA ILE A 20 -11.00 2.67 9.13
C ILE A 20 -11.65 2.59 7.74
N LEU A 21 -11.15 1.71 6.88
CA LEU A 21 -11.64 1.60 5.52
C LEU A 21 -13.02 0.99 5.42
N ASP A 22 -13.35 0.04 6.29
CA ASP A 22 -14.66 -0.60 6.29
C ASP A 22 -15.79 0.38 6.63
N ASP A 23 -15.48 1.44 7.37
CA ASP A 23 -16.47 2.46 7.75
C ASP A 23 -16.68 3.51 6.65
N ILE A 24 -15.91 3.46 5.58
CA ILE A 24 -15.96 4.48 4.53
C ILE A 24 -16.57 3.86 3.27
N ARG A 25 -17.63 4.51 2.78
CA ARG A 25 -18.29 4.07 1.55
C ARG A 25 -17.33 4.16 0.37
N GLY A 26 -17.32 3.12 -0.44
CA GLY A 26 -16.52 3.08 -1.65
C GLY A 26 -15.21 2.31 -1.52
N PHE A 27 -14.86 1.85 -0.32
CA PHE A 27 -13.66 1.05 -0.08
C PHE A 27 -14.02 -0.36 0.34
N LYS A 28 -13.19 -1.32 -0.11
CA LYS A 28 -13.32 -2.70 0.34
C LYS A 28 -11.92 -3.29 0.50
N VAL A 29 -11.62 -3.77 1.71
CA VAL A 29 -10.39 -4.52 1.94
C VAL A 29 -10.63 -5.95 1.47
N ILE A 30 -9.97 -6.34 0.40
CA ILE A 30 -10.19 -7.67 -0.21
C ILE A 30 -9.19 -8.71 0.27
N GLY A 31 -8.17 -8.30 1.00
CA GLY A 31 -7.21 -9.24 1.54
C GLY A 31 -6.16 -8.57 2.41
N GLU A 32 -5.39 -9.42 3.08
CA GLU A 32 -4.27 -9.01 3.91
C GLU A 32 -3.10 -9.91 3.61
N ALA A 33 -1.89 -9.34 3.62
CA ALA A 33 -0.66 -10.10 3.44
C ALA A 33 0.31 -9.68 4.54
N LYS A 34 1.02 -10.65 5.11
CA LYS A 34 1.95 -10.39 6.21
C LYS A 34 3.41 -10.31 5.77
N ASN A 35 3.68 -10.51 4.49
CA ASN A 35 5.02 -10.38 3.92
C ASN A 35 4.95 -10.07 2.43
N GLY A 36 6.11 -9.76 1.85
CA GLY A 36 6.20 -9.38 0.45
C GLY A 36 5.83 -10.49 -0.52
N TYR A 37 6.16 -11.73 -0.21
CA TYR A 37 5.81 -12.87 -1.08
C TYR A 37 4.30 -12.99 -1.24
N LYS A 38 3.58 -12.93 -0.13
CA LYS A 38 2.13 -13.02 -0.15
C LYS A 38 1.50 -11.83 -0.85
N ALA A 39 2.09 -10.65 -0.68
CA ALA A 39 1.62 -9.45 -1.37
C ALA A 39 1.73 -9.59 -2.89
N VAL A 40 2.86 -10.07 -3.38
CA VAL A 40 3.06 -10.30 -4.81
C VAL A 40 2.09 -11.36 -5.34
N GLN A 41 1.98 -12.48 -4.63
CA GLN A 41 1.09 -13.57 -5.01
C GLN A 41 -0.36 -13.12 -5.07
N PHE A 42 -0.83 -12.43 -4.04
CA PHE A 42 -2.20 -11.94 -3.98
C PHE A 42 -2.48 -10.93 -5.10
N SER A 43 -1.56 -10.03 -5.34
CA SER A 43 -1.72 -9.01 -6.39
C SER A 43 -1.82 -9.63 -7.77
N ARG A 44 -1.06 -10.69 -8.04
CA ARG A 44 -1.13 -11.40 -9.32
C ARG A 44 -2.44 -12.17 -9.48
N GLN A 45 -2.99 -12.71 -8.40
CA GLN A 45 -4.21 -13.51 -8.43
C GLN A 45 -5.48 -12.66 -8.45
N HIS A 46 -5.48 -11.55 -7.73
CA HIS A 46 -6.72 -10.79 -7.46
C HIS A 46 -6.70 -9.36 -7.98
N ALA A 47 -5.56 -8.86 -8.41
CA ALA A 47 -5.41 -7.53 -8.98
C ALA A 47 -6.15 -6.43 -8.20
N PRO A 48 -5.78 -6.16 -6.93
CA PRO A 48 -6.41 -5.08 -6.17
C PRO A 48 -6.16 -3.74 -6.86
N ASN A 49 -7.03 -2.77 -6.62
CA ASN A 49 -6.81 -1.42 -7.15
C ASN A 49 -5.63 -0.75 -6.46
N ILE A 50 -5.57 -0.90 -5.14
CA ILE A 50 -4.58 -0.25 -4.28
C ILE A 50 -3.95 -1.28 -3.35
N VAL A 51 -2.63 -1.20 -3.19
CA VAL A 51 -1.89 -1.94 -2.16
C VAL A 51 -1.32 -0.92 -1.17
N LEU A 52 -1.65 -1.06 0.10
CA LEU A 52 -0.99 -0.32 1.17
C LEU A 52 0.17 -1.16 1.66
N MET A 53 1.39 -0.75 1.35
CA MET A 53 2.59 -1.58 1.51
C MET A 53 3.48 -1.06 2.64
N ASP A 54 3.63 -1.88 3.69
CA ASP A 54 4.62 -1.61 4.72
C ASP A 54 6.03 -1.83 4.17
N MET A 55 6.94 -0.93 4.50
CA MET A 55 8.34 -1.02 4.06
C MET A 55 9.16 -2.00 4.90
N ASN A 56 8.83 -2.14 6.17
CA ASN A 56 9.67 -2.88 7.13
C ASN A 56 9.05 -4.24 7.45
N MET A 57 9.36 -5.24 6.65
CA MET A 57 8.88 -6.60 6.86
C MET A 57 10.03 -7.59 6.78
N PRO A 58 9.97 -8.70 7.55
CA PRO A 58 11.00 -9.73 7.43
C PRO A 58 10.88 -10.48 6.09
N GLY A 59 12.00 -11.00 5.62
CA GLY A 59 12.06 -11.71 4.35
C GLY A 59 12.02 -10.72 3.18
N MET A 60 11.10 -10.93 2.24
CA MET A 60 10.92 -9.97 1.15
C MET A 60 10.29 -8.70 1.71
N GLY A 61 11.05 -7.61 1.71
CA GLY A 61 10.61 -6.33 2.19
C GLY A 61 9.68 -5.60 1.22
N GLY A 62 9.15 -4.47 1.69
CA GLY A 62 8.22 -3.67 0.91
C GLY A 62 8.81 -3.10 -0.38
N LEU A 63 10.11 -2.74 -0.39
CA LEU A 63 10.76 -2.24 -1.60
C LEU A 63 10.79 -3.29 -2.70
N GLU A 64 11.23 -4.51 -2.36
CA GLU A 64 11.31 -5.58 -3.35
C GLU A 64 9.93 -6.00 -3.82
N ALA A 65 8.97 -6.11 -2.90
CA ALA A 65 7.59 -6.44 -3.27
C ALA A 65 7.00 -5.36 -4.19
N THR A 66 7.25 -4.09 -3.90
CA THR A 66 6.79 -2.97 -4.74
C THR A 66 7.36 -3.08 -6.15
N LYS A 67 8.66 -3.34 -6.28
CA LYS A 67 9.28 -3.53 -7.60
C LYS A 67 8.60 -4.64 -8.38
N LYS A 68 8.36 -5.78 -7.74
CA LYS A 68 7.78 -6.93 -8.40
C LYS A 68 6.34 -6.69 -8.81
N ILE A 69 5.53 -6.10 -7.93
CA ILE A 69 4.14 -5.80 -8.25
C ILE A 69 4.06 -4.79 -9.39
N CYS A 70 4.86 -3.74 -9.36
CA CYS A 70 4.88 -2.74 -10.44
C CYS A 70 5.26 -3.36 -11.77
N ARG A 71 6.16 -4.34 -11.76
CA ARG A 71 6.61 -5.02 -12.98
C ARG A 71 5.57 -5.99 -13.52
N TYR A 72 4.98 -6.82 -12.65
CA TYR A 72 4.08 -7.90 -13.07
C TYR A 72 2.62 -7.53 -13.08
N CYS A 73 2.24 -6.48 -12.35
CA CYS A 73 0.84 -6.06 -12.20
C CYS A 73 0.75 -4.54 -12.43
N PRO A 74 0.90 -4.08 -13.69
CA PRO A 74 1.00 -2.64 -13.97
C PRO A 74 -0.25 -1.84 -13.61
N ASP A 75 -1.41 -2.48 -13.48
CA ASP A 75 -2.64 -1.79 -13.12
C ASP A 75 -2.85 -1.68 -11.60
N VAL A 76 -2.04 -2.40 -10.82
CA VAL A 76 -2.09 -2.31 -9.36
C VAL A 76 -1.26 -1.13 -8.90
N LYS A 77 -1.85 -0.26 -8.08
CA LYS A 77 -1.17 0.94 -7.59
C LYS A 77 -0.77 0.77 -6.15
N ILE A 78 0.43 1.23 -5.81
CA ILE A 78 1.04 1.00 -4.50
C ILE A 78 1.23 2.30 -3.76
N ILE A 79 0.73 2.35 -2.53
CA ILE A 79 1.01 3.42 -1.57
C ILE A 79 1.87 2.81 -0.48
N VAL A 80 3.06 3.37 -0.31
CA VAL A 80 4.02 2.89 0.68
C VAL A 80 3.74 3.54 2.03
N LEU A 81 3.72 2.72 3.07
CA LEU A 81 3.59 3.16 4.46
C LEU A 81 4.91 2.95 5.18
N THR A 82 5.41 3.96 5.85
CA THR A 82 6.67 3.89 6.56
C THR A 82 6.70 4.84 7.74
N VAL A 83 7.57 4.56 8.72
CA VAL A 83 7.86 5.50 9.80
C VAL A 83 8.93 6.54 9.38
N ASN A 84 9.64 6.27 8.30
CA ASN A 84 10.71 7.14 7.80
C ASN A 84 10.19 8.08 6.72
N CYS A 85 10.09 9.36 7.03
CA CYS A 85 9.60 10.38 6.11
C CYS A 85 10.69 11.32 5.60
N GLU A 86 11.97 11.05 5.88
CA GLU A 86 13.07 11.90 5.47
C GLU A 86 13.60 11.53 4.08
N ASP A 87 13.87 12.56 3.25
CA ASP A 87 14.57 12.38 1.99
C ASP A 87 15.98 11.85 2.25
N PRO A 88 16.54 11.00 1.38
CA PRO A 88 16.07 10.67 0.01
C PRO A 88 15.09 9.49 -0.06
N PHE A 89 14.57 9.03 1.06
CA PHE A 89 13.77 7.80 1.09
C PHE A 89 12.47 7.90 0.28
N PRO A 90 11.64 8.96 0.42
CA PRO A 90 10.45 9.08 -0.42
C PRO A 90 10.77 9.10 -1.92
N SER A 91 11.81 9.82 -2.31
CA SER A 91 12.23 9.91 -3.71
C SER A 91 12.61 8.53 -4.26
N LYS A 92 13.35 7.75 -3.47
CA LYS A 92 13.78 6.42 -3.87
C LYS A 92 12.59 5.48 -4.06
N VAL A 93 11.62 5.53 -3.15
CA VAL A 93 10.42 4.72 -3.22
C VAL A 93 9.62 5.05 -4.48
N MET A 94 9.48 6.32 -4.80
CA MET A 94 8.75 6.74 -6.00
C MET A 94 9.48 6.33 -7.27
N GLN A 95 10.82 6.35 -7.27
CA GLN A 95 11.63 5.92 -8.42
C GLN A 95 11.42 4.45 -8.77
N ILE A 96 11.19 3.59 -7.79
CA ILE A 96 10.98 2.15 -8.06
C ILE A 96 9.56 1.83 -8.52
N GLY A 97 8.70 2.84 -8.62
CA GLY A 97 7.38 2.68 -9.21
C GLY A 97 6.21 2.86 -8.28
N ALA A 98 6.42 3.19 -7.00
CA ALA A 98 5.33 3.46 -6.08
C ALA A 98 4.53 4.68 -6.55
N HIS A 99 3.26 4.69 -6.23
CA HIS A 99 2.33 5.74 -6.67
C HIS A 99 2.01 6.73 -5.55
N GLY A 100 2.27 6.34 -4.32
CA GLY A 100 2.04 7.19 -3.16
C GLY A 100 2.95 6.83 -2.01
N PHE A 101 3.06 7.76 -1.07
CA PHE A 101 3.91 7.64 0.11
C PHE A 101 3.18 8.26 1.30
N LEU A 102 3.05 7.50 2.38
CA LEU A 102 2.45 7.97 3.63
C LEU A 102 3.33 7.57 4.80
N THR A 103 3.35 8.40 5.83
CA THR A 103 3.93 8.00 7.10
C THR A 103 2.90 7.20 7.89
N LYS A 104 3.35 6.29 8.74
CA LYS A 104 2.43 5.51 9.59
C LYS A 104 1.71 6.38 10.63
N GLY A 105 2.20 7.60 10.86
CA GLY A 105 1.52 8.57 11.72
C GLY A 105 0.43 9.37 11.03
N ALA A 106 0.19 9.18 9.76
CA ALA A 106 -0.86 9.87 9.04
C ALA A 106 -2.24 9.51 9.59
N GLY A 107 -3.12 10.49 9.68
CA GLY A 107 -4.49 10.25 10.14
C GLY A 107 -5.33 9.53 9.10
N SER A 108 -6.50 9.06 9.53
CA SER A 108 -7.41 8.35 8.65
C SER A 108 -7.86 9.20 7.46
N ASP A 109 -8.09 10.49 7.66
CA ASP A 109 -8.50 11.40 6.59
C ASP A 109 -7.43 11.52 5.51
N GLU A 110 -6.17 11.60 5.91
CA GLU A 110 -5.07 11.67 4.96
C GLU A 110 -4.91 10.37 4.18
N MET A 111 -5.05 9.24 4.86
CA MET A 111 -4.97 7.94 4.21
C MET A 111 -6.05 7.79 3.13
N VAL A 112 -7.28 8.15 3.46
CA VAL A 112 -8.40 8.09 2.51
C VAL A 112 -8.15 9.01 1.31
N ARG A 113 -7.65 10.21 1.56
CA ARG A 113 -7.35 11.18 0.51
C ARG A 113 -6.24 10.65 -0.42
N ALA A 114 -5.20 10.04 0.17
CA ALA A 114 -4.12 9.44 -0.61
C ALA A 114 -4.63 8.32 -1.51
N ILE A 115 -5.46 7.43 -0.97
CA ILE A 115 -6.01 6.31 -1.75
C ILE A 115 -6.85 6.85 -2.92
N ARG A 116 -7.71 7.82 -2.68
CA ARG A 116 -8.54 8.39 -3.74
C ARG A 116 -7.71 9.09 -4.80
N CYS A 117 -6.70 9.83 -4.38
CA CYS A 117 -5.78 10.53 -5.28
C CYS A 117 -5.05 9.53 -6.20
N VAL A 118 -4.47 8.50 -5.62
CA VAL A 118 -3.73 7.49 -6.38
C VAL A 118 -4.67 6.70 -7.28
N HIS A 119 -5.85 6.35 -6.79
CA HIS A 119 -6.83 5.63 -7.61
C HIS A 119 -7.27 6.45 -8.82
N ALA A 120 -7.33 7.77 -8.68
CA ALA A 120 -7.66 8.68 -9.77
C ALA A 120 -6.50 8.87 -10.78
N GLY A 121 -5.35 8.27 -10.54
CA GLY A 121 -4.22 8.32 -11.46
C GLY A 121 -3.15 9.34 -11.11
N GLN A 122 -3.26 9.99 -9.96
CA GLN A 122 -2.28 10.98 -9.51
C GLN A 122 -1.35 10.39 -8.46
N ARG A 123 -0.13 10.93 -8.39
CA ARG A 123 0.80 10.55 -7.33
C ARG A 123 0.48 11.32 -6.05
N TYR A 124 0.69 10.66 -4.92
CA TYR A 124 0.53 11.28 -3.61
C TYR A 124 1.86 11.20 -2.84
N ILE A 125 2.45 12.35 -2.57
CA ILE A 125 3.72 12.43 -1.84
C ILE A 125 3.56 13.30 -0.61
#